data_739995d0b8bd5b7f132daf1d64c4e338
#
_entry.id   739995d0b8bd5b7f132daf1d64c4e338
#
_cell.length_a   1.000
_cell.length_b   1.000
_cell.length_c   1.000
_cell.angle_alpha   90.00
_cell.angle_beta   90.00
_cell.angle_gamma   90.00
#
_symmetry.space_group_name_H-M   'P 1'
#
loop_
_entity.id
_entity.type
_entity.pdbx_description
1 polymer ?
#
loop_
_entity_poly.entity_id
_entity_poly.type
_entity_poly.pdbx_seq_one_letter_code
_entity_poly.pdbx_strand_id
1 'polypeptide(L)'
;MMIAKKHVLLAVMVMAAAGCAEAPFQGCPANKAPVAAPVPAPAPAPVPVPAPIAPVQRTVLQSKPITITGINFKLNSAKLMSHDIQVLDQVADFAQKHSSAVLDVNGYCSKVGSYAYNQRLSEQRADSVARYLEAHGVSRSRMVLKGHSYNDPVASNATPQGRFANQRVEINSTIQVEKTVN
;
A
#
# COMPACT_ATOMS: atom_id res chain seq x y z
N MET A 1 -27.46 -36.49 16.00
CA MET A 1 -28.56 -35.53 15.85
C MET A 1 -28.25 -34.66 14.64
N MET A 2 -28.99 -34.95 13.56
CA MET A 2 -28.87 -34.27 12.24
C MET A 2 -29.46 -32.88 12.29
N ILE A 3 -28.97 -31.97 11.49
CA ILE A 3 -29.67 -30.78 10.91
C ILE A 3 -28.59 -29.97 10.19
N ALA A 4 -28.62 -29.62 9.01
CA ALA A 4 -29.43 -29.52 7.80
C ALA A 4 -28.69 -28.50 6.89
N LYS A 5 -28.39 -28.96 5.70
CA LYS A 5 -27.86 -28.13 4.57
C LYS A 5 -28.98 -27.16 4.11
N LYS A 6 -28.67 -25.89 3.95
CA LYS A 6 -29.49 -24.96 3.15
C LYS A 6 -28.74 -24.54 1.90
N HIS A 7 -29.18 -25.09 0.78
CA HIS A 7 -28.88 -24.62 -0.56
C HIS A 7 -29.73 -23.36 -0.81
N VAL A 8 -29.09 -22.29 -1.31
CA VAL A 8 -29.78 -21.16 -1.91
C VAL A 8 -29.48 -21.18 -3.41
N LEU A 9 -30.55 -21.36 -4.13
CA LEU A 9 -30.62 -21.47 -5.59
C LEU A 9 -30.45 -20.09 -6.22
N LEU A 10 -29.54 -20.00 -7.19
CA LEU A 10 -29.31 -18.80 -8.03
C LEU A 10 -30.26 -18.83 -9.21
N ALA A 11 -31.16 -17.87 -9.29
CA ALA A 11 -32.03 -17.66 -10.47
C ALA A 11 -31.35 -16.74 -11.47
N VAL A 12 -31.03 -17.28 -12.64
CA VAL A 12 -30.61 -16.55 -13.81
C VAL A 12 -31.84 -16.04 -14.54
N MET A 13 -31.93 -14.74 -14.80
CA MET A 13 -32.96 -14.15 -15.64
C MET A 13 -32.30 -13.51 -16.86
N VAL A 14 -32.40 -14.21 -17.98
CA VAL A 14 -32.10 -13.73 -19.33
C VAL A 14 -33.32 -12.96 -19.85
N MET A 15 -33.12 -11.73 -20.29
CA MET A 15 -34.09 -11.06 -21.18
C MET A 15 -33.36 -10.52 -22.40
N ALA A 16 -33.67 -11.18 -23.53
CA ALA A 16 -33.43 -10.69 -24.85
C ALA A 16 -34.65 -9.86 -25.31
N ALA A 17 -34.43 -8.75 -25.94
CA ALA A 17 -35.43 -8.14 -26.81
C ALA A 17 -34.72 -7.36 -27.92
N ALA A 18 -34.87 -7.89 -29.12
CA ALA A 18 -34.57 -7.27 -30.38
C ALA A 18 -35.62 -6.22 -30.72
N GLY A 19 -35.26 -5.21 -31.47
CA GLY A 19 -36.18 -4.23 -32.03
C GLY A 19 -35.50 -3.38 -33.10
N CYS A 20 -35.39 -3.91 -34.31
CA CYS A 20 -35.17 -3.13 -35.54
C CYS A 20 -36.42 -2.32 -35.88
N ALA A 21 -36.27 -1.06 -36.22
CA ALA A 21 -37.22 -0.34 -37.03
C ALA A 21 -36.48 0.66 -37.91
N GLU A 22 -36.34 0.31 -39.18
CA GLU A 22 -36.04 1.21 -40.28
C GLU A 22 -37.27 2.09 -40.58
N ALA A 23 -37.08 3.33 -40.90
CA ALA A 23 -38.08 4.21 -41.47
C ALA A 23 -37.46 4.99 -42.65
N PRO A 24 -38.22 5.21 -43.70
CA PRO A 24 -37.67 5.51 -45.02
C PRO A 24 -37.45 7.01 -45.27
N PHE A 25 -36.51 7.20 -46.16
CA PHE A 25 -36.13 8.41 -46.88
C PHE A 25 -37.30 8.98 -47.71
N GLN A 26 -37.70 10.22 -47.47
CA GLN A 26 -38.56 10.96 -48.39
C GLN A 26 -37.98 12.35 -48.68
N GLY A 27 -37.79 12.50 -49.92
CA GLY A 27 -37.47 13.45 -50.91
C GLY A 27 -37.60 14.95 -50.62
N CYS A 28 -36.65 15.66 -51.19
CA CYS A 28 -36.58 17.10 -51.38
C CYS A 28 -37.79 17.71 -52.09
N PRO A 29 -38.03 19.01 -51.87
CA PRO A 29 -37.95 19.87 -53.06
C PRO A 29 -36.98 21.06 -52.82
N ALA A 30 -36.28 21.36 -53.87
CA ALA A 30 -35.42 22.50 -54.03
C ALA A 30 -36.24 23.80 -53.96
N ASN A 31 -35.88 24.68 -53.04
CA ASN A 31 -36.34 26.08 -53.09
C ASN A 31 -35.11 26.98 -53.27
N LYS A 32 -35.07 27.55 -54.42
CA LYS A 32 -34.05 28.47 -54.92
C LYS A 32 -34.34 29.85 -54.27
N ALA A 33 -33.60 30.26 -53.26
CA ALA A 33 -33.64 31.59 -52.69
C ALA A 33 -32.44 32.44 -53.21
N PRO A 34 -32.63 33.74 -53.40
CA PRO A 34 -31.66 34.57 -54.11
C PRO A 34 -30.37 34.80 -53.32
N VAL A 35 -29.28 34.85 -54.09
CA VAL A 35 -27.93 35.16 -53.62
C VAL A 35 -27.89 36.58 -53.02
N ALA A 36 -27.82 36.70 -51.72
CA ALA A 36 -27.51 37.96 -51.05
C ALA A 36 -25.98 38.20 -51.11
N ALA A 37 -25.62 39.42 -51.44
CA ALA A 37 -24.24 39.90 -51.55
C ALA A 37 -23.45 39.66 -50.26
N PRO A 38 -22.14 39.44 -50.34
CA PRO A 38 -21.32 39.20 -49.18
C PRO A 38 -21.20 40.45 -48.31
N VAL A 39 -21.73 40.34 -47.06
CA VAL A 39 -21.51 41.34 -46.03
C VAL A 39 -20.04 41.23 -45.58
N PRO A 40 -19.26 42.33 -45.51
CA PRO A 40 -17.89 42.27 -45.02
C PRO A 40 -17.87 41.74 -43.61
N ALA A 41 -17.02 40.74 -43.39
CA ALA A 41 -16.84 40.13 -42.06
C ALA A 41 -16.34 41.17 -41.02
N PRO A 42 -16.92 41.21 -39.82
CA PRO A 42 -16.43 42.08 -38.78
C PRO A 42 -15.00 41.67 -38.42
N ALA A 43 -14.13 42.66 -38.20
CA ALA A 43 -12.74 42.48 -37.81
C ALA A 43 -12.65 41.56 -36.56
N PRO A 44 -11.66 40.63 -36.50
CA PRO A 44 -11.51 39.76 -35.35
C PRO A 44 -11.29 40.62 -34.09
N ALA A 45 -12.11 40.33 -33.07
CA ALA A 45 -11.94 40.92 -31.77
C ALA A 45 -10.53 40.62 -31.19
N PRO A 46 -9.90 41.55 -30.48
CA PRO A 46 -8.58 41.30 -29.89
C PRO A 46 -8.67 40.07 -28.96
N VAL A 47 -7.82 39.08 -29.25
CA VAL A 47 -7.70 37.87 -28.44
C VAL A 47 -7.27 38.32 -27.02
N PRO A 48 -8.01 37.97 -25.95
CA PRO A 48 -7.59 38.31 -24.60
C PRO A 48 -6.21 37.68 -24.32
N VAL A 49 -5.25 38.54 -23.99
CA VAL A 49 -3.91 38.11 -23.57
C VAL A 49 -4.08 37.22 -22.34
N PRO A 50 -3.56 35.98 -22.34
CA PRO A 50 -3.66 35.14 -21.15
C PRO A 50 -3.05 35.84 -19.95
N ALA A 51 -3.82 35.97 -18.87
CA ALA A 51 -3.32 36.48 -17.60
C ALA A 51 -2.11 35.69 -17.13
N PRO A 52 -1.12 36.30 -16.46
CA PRO A 52 0.05 35.59 -15.94
C PRO A 52 -0.43 34.41 -15.07
N ILE A 53 -0.07 33.20 -15.48
CA ILE A 53 -0.39 32.00 -14.73
C ILE A 53 0.33 32.09 -13.39
N ALA A 54 -0.43 32.21 -12.28
CA ALA A 54 0.12 32.13 -10.94
C ALA A 54 0.99 30.86 -10.80
N PRO A 55 2.11 30.91 -10.08
CA PRO A 55 2.99 29.76 -9.94
C PRO A 55 2.20 28.58 -9.37
N VAL A 56 2.06 27.53 -10.18
CA VAL A 56 1.38 26.30 -9.78
C VAL A 56 2.28 25.61 -8.76
N GLN A 57 1.92 25.67 -7.49
CA GLN A 57 2.59 24.90 -6.46
C GLN A 57 2.39 23.41 -6.77
N ARG A 58 3.47 22.72 -7.10
CA ARG A 58 3.46 21.29 -7.36
C ARG A 58 3.71 20.55 -6.07
N THR A 59 2.74 19.76 -5.62
CA THR A 59 2.93 18.82 -4.52
C THR A 59 3.58 17.56 -5.08
N VAL A 60 4.79 17.24 -4.61
CA VAL A 60 5.52 16.03 -4.97
C VAL A 60 5.48 15.08 -3.79
N LEU A 61 5.06 13.83 -4.03
CA LEU A 61 5.14 12.77 -3.04
C LEU A 61 6.59 12.30 -2.91
N GLN A 62 7.17 12.48 -1.73
CA GLN A 62 8.51 12.01 -1.41
C GLN A 62 8.44 10.78 -0.51
N SER A 63 9.07 9.68 -0.93
CA SER A 63 9.18 8.46 -0.11
C SER A 63 10.28 8.65 0.94
N LYS A 64 9.93 8.48 2.21
CA LYS A 64 10.87 8.54 3.34
C LYS A 64 10.94 7.16 4.00
N PRO A 65 12.09 6.46 3.93
CA PRO A 65 12.27 5.19 4.65
C PRO A 65 12.42 5.44 6.14
N ILE A 66 11.83 4.56 6.93
CA ILE A 66 11.92 4.55 8.40
C ILE A 66 12.31 3.14 8.82
N THR A 67 13.31 3.01 9.68
CA THR A 67 13.71 1.74 10.29
C THR A 67 13.51 1.82 11.79
N ILE A 68 12.78 0.88 12.35
CA ILE A 68 12.53 0.74 13.78
C ILE A 68 13.30 -0.49 14.25
N THR A 69 14.13 -0.30 15.25
CA THR A 69 14.98 -1.31 15.88
C THR A 69 14.69 -1.37 17.40
N GLY A 70 15.36 -2.25 18.10
CA GLY A 70 15.22 -2.33 19.58
C GLY A 70 14.27 -3.43 20.04
N ILE A 71 13.79 -4.29 19.13
CA ILE A 71 13.00 -5.49 19.46
C ILE A 71 13.97 -6.66 19.51
N ASN A 72 14.26 -7.18 20.71
CA ASN A 72 15.23 -8.24 20.93
C ASN A 72 14.58 -9.51 21.50
N PHE A 73 15.26 -10.63 21.36
CA PHE A 73 14.77 -11.94 21.79
C PHE A 73 15.81 -12.69 22.61
N LYS A 74 15.34 -13.50 23.55
CA LYS A 74 16.21 -14.46 24.23
C LYS A 74 16.66 -15.55 23.26
N LEU A 75 17.76 -16.21 23.59
CA LEU A 75 18.27 -17.35 22.82
C LEU A 75 17.18 -18.42 22.69
N ASN A 76 17.07 -19.00 21.50
CA ASN A 76 16.09 -20.05 21.14
C ASN A 76 14.62 -19.68 21.47
N SER A 77 14.30 -18.40 21.48
CA SER A 77 12.94 -17.91 21.77
C SER A 77 12.45 -16.92 20.72
N ALA A 78 11.17 -17.02 20.43
CA ALA A 78 10.40 -16.02 19.65
C ALA A 78 9.36 -15.31 20.53
N LYS A 79 9.46 -15.44 21.87
CA LYS A 79 8.58 -14.75 22.81
C LYS A 79 9.03 -13.29 22.97
N LEU A 80 8.11 -12.35 22.78
CA LEU A 80 8.34 -10.92 23.01
C LEU A 80 8.69 -10.67 24.48
N MET A 81 9.60 -9.74 24.72
CA MET A 81 9.99 -9.32 26.05
C MET A 81 9.22 -8.07 26.48
N SER A 82 8.99 -7.91 27.77
CA SER A 82 8.15 -6.82 28.30
C SER A 82 8.68 -5.42 27.95
N HIS A 83 10.00 -5.25 27.82
CA HIS A 83 10.58 -3.96 27.46
C HIS A 83 10.40 -3.60 25.99
N ASP A 84 10.15 -4.58 25.11
CA ASP A 84 9.93 -4.34 23.67
C ASP A 84 8.49 -3.86 23.40
N ILE A 85 7.58 -4.05 24.35
CA ILE A 85 6.16 -3.72 24.19
C ILE A 85 5.98 -2.22 23.87
N GLN A 86 6.70 -1.35 24.55
CA GLN A 86 6.61 0.10 24.30
C GLN A 86 7.02 0.48 22.88
N VAL A 87 8.04 -0.19 22.34
CA VAL A 87 8.46 0.01 20.93
C VAL A 87 7.39 -0.49 19.97
N LEU A 88 6.79 -1.65 20.28
CA LEU A 88 5.73 -2.22 19.46
C LEU A 88 4.44 -1.38 19.47
N ASP A 89 4.10 -0.78 20.62
CA ASP A 89 2.97 0.15 20.71
C ASP A 89 3.21 1.39 19.85
N GLN A 90 4.41 1.95 19.85
CA GLN A 90 4.77 3.06 18.97
C GLN A 90 4.70 2.69 17.49
N VAL A 91 5.07 1.44 17.14
CA VAL A 91 4.93 0.93 15.77
C VAL A 91 3.46 0.80 15.38
N ALA A 92 2.61 0.29 16.29
CA ALA A 92 1.18 0.17 16.05
C ALA A 92 0.54 1.54 15.84
N ASP A 93 0.84 2.51 16.70
CA ASP A 93 0.38 3.90 16.57
C ASP A 93 0.84 4.54 15.26
N PHE A 94 2.11 4.33 14.89
CA PHE A 94 2.64 4.80 13.62
C PHE A 94 1.88 4.20 12.44
N ALA A 95 1.66 2.89 12.45
CA ALA A 95 0.97 2.19 11.37
C ALA A 95 -0.52 2.59 11.25
N GLN A 96 -1.16 2.94 12.37
CA GLN A 96 -2.53 3.48 12.37
C GLN A 96 -2.59 4.89 11.79
N LYS A 97 -1.63 5.76 12.12
CA LYS A 97 -1.52 7.13 11.58
C LYS A 97 -1.17 7.15 10.09
N HIS A 98 -0.44 6.15 9.62
CA HIS A 98 0.00 6.01 8.24
C HIS A 98 -0.63 4.77 7.59
N SER A 99 -1.93 4.82 7.30
CA SER A 99 -2.72 3.67 6.82
C SER A 99 -2.23 3.07 5.50
N SER A 100 -1.56 3.84 4.66
CA SER A 100 -0.96 3.38 3.39
C SER A 100 0.44 2.76 3.56
N ALA A 101 1.07 2.89 4.73
CA ALA A 101 2.42 2.36 4.96
C ALA A 101 2.42 0.83 5.00
N VAL A 102 3.36 0.21 4.31
CA VAL A 102 3.65 -1.22 4.40
C VAL A 102 4.83 -1.40 5.36
N LEU A 103 4.75 -2.42 6.20
CA LEU A 103 5.76 -2.75 7.19
C LEU A 103 6.52 -4.01 6.75
N ASP A 104 7.82 -3.90 6.48
CA ASP A 104 8.70 -5.04 6.28
C ASP A 104 9.27 -5.47 7.63
N VAL A 105 8.81 -6.61 8.14
CA VAL A 105 9.19 -7.16 9.45
C VAL A 105 10.26 -8.22 9.24
N ASN A 106 11.50 -7.89 9.59
CA ASN A 106 12.68 -8.69 9.32
C ASN A 106 13.23 -9.30 10.61
N GLY A 107 13.18 -10.62 10.73
CA GLY A 107 13.67 -11.36 11.88
C GLY A 107 15.11 -11.86 11.67
N TYR A 108 15.93 -11.77 12.71
CA TYR A 108 17.33 -12.18 12.72
C TYR A 108 17.66 -13.07 13.92
N CYS A 109 18.72 -13.86 13.78
CA CYS A 109 19.27 -14.70 14.84
C CYS A 109 20.77 -14.44 15.05
N SER A 110 21.30 -14.87 16.20
CA SER A 110 22.73 -15.02 16.40
C SER A 110 23.22 -16.32 15.71
N LYS A 111 24.52 -16.38 15.36
CA LYS A 111 25.14 -17.55 14.75
C LYS A 111 25.38 -18.65 15.78
N VAL A 112 24.28 -19.26 16.29
CA VAL A 112 24.30 -20.40 17.20
C VAL A 112 23.36 -21.46 16.64
N GLY A 113 23.88 -22.67 16.37
CA GLY A 113 23.12 -23.75 15.77
C GLY A 113 23.11 -23.73 14.23
N SER A 114 22.25 -24.57 13.62
CA SER A 114 22.19 -24.72 12.18
C SER A 114 21.48 -23.57 11.48
N TYR A 115 21.82 -23.33 10.23
CA TYR A 115 21.17 -22.32 9.39
C TYR A 115 19.66 -22.57 9.28
N ALA A 116 19.27 -23.80 8.98
CA ALA A 116 17.86 -24.16 8.80
C ALA A 116 17.02 -23.97 10.08
N TYR A 117 17.60 -24.23 11.25
CA TYR A 117 16.93 -23.94 12.52
C TYR A 117 16.75 -22.43 12.71
N ASN A 118 17.82 -21.65 12.51
CA ASN A 118 17.78 -20.20 12.67
C ASN A 118 16.89 -19.52 11.63
N GLN A 119 16.77 -20.10 10.43
CA GLN A 119 15.83 -19.62 9.41
C GLN A 119 14.39 -19.67 9.94
N ARG A 120 13.95 -20.82 10.45
CA ARG A 120 12.62 -20.96 11.04
C ARG A 120 12.43 -20.09 12.29
N LEU A 121 13.45 -19.99 13.14
CA LEU A 121 13.37 -19.17 14.36
C LEU A 121 13.24 -17.67 14.03
N SER A 122 13.96 -17.20 13.03
CA SER A 122 13.87 -15.79 12.60
C SER A 122 12.51 -15.47 11.99
N GLU A 123 11.93 -16.38 11.22
CA GLU A 123 10.55 -16.27 10.72
C GLU A 123 9.52 -16.24 11.86
N GLN A 124 9.68 -17.11 12.87
CA GLN A 124 8.81 -17.13 14.05
C GLN A 124 8.90 -15.84 14.86
N ARG A 125 10.06 -15.19 14.94
CA ARG A 125 10.25 -13.90 15.59
C ARG A 125 9.51 -12.79 14.85
N ALA A 126 9.67 -12.73 13.52
CA ALA A 126 8.90 -11.80 12.68
C ALA A 126 7.39 -12.02 12.82
N ASP A 127 6.94 -13.27 12.87
CA ASP A 127 5.54 -13.62 13.05
C ASP A 127 5.00 -13.22 14.44
N SER A 128 5.79 -13.37 15.50
CA SER A 128 5.39 -12.94 16.84
C SER A 128 5.16 -11.42 16.93
N VAL A 129 6.03 -10.64 16.29
CA VAL A 129 5.86 -9.19 16.17
C VAL A 129 4.61 -8.86 15.35
N ALA A 130 4.41 -9.52 14.22
CA ALA A 130 3.26 -9.28 13.36
C ALA A 130 1.93 -9.60 14.06
N ARG A 131 1.86 -10.69 14.83
CA ARG A 131 0.67 -11.02 15.64
C ARG A 131 0.38 -9.96 16.70
N TYR A 132 1.43 -9.42 17.32
CA TYR A 132 1.25 -8.32 18.26
C TYR A 132 0.65 -7.10 17.59
N LEU A 133 1.20 -6.67 16.46
CA LEU A 133 0.70 -5.52 15.69
C LEU A 133 -0.72 -5.76 15.18
N GLU A 134 -1.04 -6.99 14.77
CA GLU A 134 -2.39 -7.38 14.32
C GLU A 134 -3.42 -7.27 15.46
N ALA A 135 -3.05 -7.73 16.66
CA ALA A 135 -3.87 -7.55 17.86
C ALA A 135 -4.09 -6.08 18.24
N HIS A 136 -3.20 -5.19 17.79
CA HIS A 136 -3.28 -3.74 17.99
C HIS A 136 -3.80 -2.99 16.75
N GLY A 137 -4.54 -3.67 15.86
CA GLY A 137 -5.30 -3.06 14.77
C GLY A 137 -4.53 -2.82 13.47
N VAL A 138 -3.32 -3.35 13.33
CA VAL A 138 -2.57 -3.30 12.06
C VAL A 138 -2.92 -4.50 11.19
N SER A 139 -3.48 -4.28 10.00
CA SER A 139 -3.85 -5.37 9.10
C SER A 139 -2.64 -6.21 8.67
N ARG A 140 -2.78 -7.55 8.71
CA ARG A 140 -1.76 -8.51 8.27
C ARG A 140 -1.35 -8.30 6.80
N SER A 141 -2.26 -7.89 5.94
CA SER A 141 -2.00 -7.60 4.52
C SER A 141 -1.02 -6.44 4.29
N ARG A 142 -0.78 -5.63 5.32
CA ARG A 142 0.18 -4.52 5.29
C ARG A 142 1.56 -4.92 5.84
N MET A 143 1.76 -6.17 6.20
CA MET A 143 3.01 -6.66 6.79
C MET A 143 3.65 -7.71 5.87
N VAL A 144 4.90 -7.50 5.51
CA VAL A 144 5.74 -8.47 4.79
C VAL A 144 6.75 -9.04 5.78
N LEU A 145 6.69 -10.35 6.01
CA LEU A 145 7.53 -11.02 6.99
C LEU A 145 8.67 -11.76 6.32
N LYS A 146 9.88 -11.58 6.84
CA LYS A 146 11.08 -12.26 6.35
C LYS A 146 11.93 -12.74 7.52
N GLY A 147 12.41 -13.98 7.44
CA GLY A 147 13.46 -14.50 8.29
C GLY A 147 14.80 -14.47 7.56
N HIS A 148 15.83 -14.03 8.24
CA HIS A 148 17.18 -13.88 7.67
C HIS A 148 18.20 -14.83 8.32
N SER A 149 17.74 -15.76 9.16
CA SER A 149 18.63 -16.63 9.90
C SER A 149 19.67 -15.81 10.71
N TYR A 150 20.96 -16.09 10.56
CA TYR A 150 22.06 -15.31 11.16
C TYR A 150 22.84 -14.49 10.12
N ASN A 151 22.18 -14.15 9.02
CA ASN A 151 22.73 -13.20 8.05
C ASN A 151 22.66 -11.77 8.63
N ASP A 152 23.50 -10.88 8.13
CA ASP A 152 23.55 -9.47 8.47
C ASP A 152 23.66 -9.20 9.99
N PRO A 153 24.72 -9.71 10.65
CA PRO A 153 24.95 -9.46 12.07
C PRO A 153 25.28 -7.98 12.30
N VAL A 154 24.65 -7.37 13.32
CA VAL A 154 24.93 -5.98 13.76
C VAL A 154 26.01 -5.92 14.83
N ALA A 155 26.35 -7.07 15.41
CA ALA A 155 27.39 -7.19 16.43
C ALA A 155 28.14 -8.53 16.33
N SER A 156 29.26 -8.63 17.03
CA SER A 156 30.07 -9.84 17.06
C SER A 156 29.33 -11.03 17.69
N ASN A 157 29.27 -12.16 16.97
CA ASN A 157 28.74 -13.41 17.52
C ASN A 157 29.63 -14.09 18.57
N ALA A 158 30.87 -13.60 18.76
CA ALA A 158 31.79 -14.14 19.74
C ALA A 158 31.36 -13.85 21.19
N THR A 159 30.76 -12.68 21.44
CA THR A 159 30.35 -12.26 22.77
C THR A 159 28.87 -12.54 23.05
N PRO A 160 28.47 -12.80 24.30
CA PRO A 160 27.05 -12.94 24.68
C PRO A 160 26.22 -11.70 24.34
N GLN A 161 26.76 -10.51 24.58
CA GLN A 161 26.11 -9.23 24.30
C GLN A 161 25.88 -9.04 22.81
N GLY A 162 26.89 -9.33 21.97
CA GLY A 162 26.76 -9.25 20.52
C GLY A 162 25.77 -10.27 19.96
N ARG A 163 25.76 -11.49 20.51
CA ARG A 163 24.72 -12.48 20.13
C ARG A 163 23.33 -12.00 20.50
N PHE A 164 23.14 -11.36 21.65
CA PHE A 164 21.86 -10.79 22.04
C PHE A 164 21.42 -9.66 21.10
N ALA A 165 22.33 -8.77 20.69
CA ALA A 165 22.05 -7.74 19.70
C ALA A 165 21.63 -8.29 18.33
N ASN A 166 22.21 -9.44 17.93
CA ASN A 166 21.88 -10.11 16.68
C ASN A 166 20.50 -10.84 16.72
N GLN A 167 20.00 -11.14 17.91
CA GLN A 167 18.70 -11.79 18.11
C GLN A 167 17.59 -10.76 18.13
N ARG A 168 17.31 -10.16 16.98
CA ARG A 168 16.44 -8.99 16.85
C ARG A 168 15.37 -9.12 15.77
N VAL A 169 14.42 -8.21 15.81
CA VAL A 169 13.54 -7.90 14.68
C VAL A 169 13.70 -6.44 14.33
N GLU A 170 13.79 -6.15 13.06
CA GLU A 170 13.78 -4.80 12.49
C GLU A 170 12.50 -4.60 11.67
N ILE A 171 11.88 -3.45 11.81
CA ILE A 171 10.70 -3.09 11.04
C ILE A 171 11.06 -1.90 10.15
N ASN A 172 11.02 -2.12 8.85
CA ASN A 172 11.23 -1.10 7.84
C ASN A 172 9.88 -0.66 7.28
N SER A 173 9.72 0.63 7.07
CA SER A 173 8.53 1.17 6.41
C SER A 173 8.91 2.31 5.51
N THR A 174 8.12 2.51 4.45
CA THR A 174 8.24 3.66 3.56
C THR A 174 6.95 4.46 3.64
N ILE A 175 7.06 5.70 4.07
CA ILE A 175 5.94 6.64 4.08
C ILE A 175 6.03 7.59 2.88
N GLN A 176 4.86 7.98 2.36
CA GLN A 176 4.74 9.06 1.38
C GLN A 176 4.53 10.37 2.13
N VAL A 177 5.42 11.33 1.92
CA VAL A 177 5.34 12.66 2.49
C VAL A 177 5.07 13.66 1.38
N GLU A 178 4.04 14.46 1.52
CA GLU A 178 3.77 15.55 0.59
C GLU A 178 4.79 16.68 0.81
N LYS A 179 5.50 17.03 -0.26
CA LYS A 179 6.42 18.18 -0.28
C LYS A 179 5.94 19.19 -1.30
N THR A 180 5.59 20.37 -0.84
CA THR A 180 5.30 21.51 -1.73
C THR A 180 6.63 22.04 -2.29
N VAL A 181 6.74 22.08 -3.61
CA VAL A 181 7.91 22.64 -4.32
C VAL A 181 7.41 23.93 -5.00
N ASN A 182 8.05 25.03 -4.65
CA ASN A 182 7.82 26.34 -5.27
C ASN A 182 8.62 26.47 -6.56
#